data_92b97224917bdfa9e049756626aac3d3
#
_entry.id   92b97224917bdfa9e049756626aac3d3
#
_cell.length_a   1.000
_cell.length_b   1.000
_cell.length_c   1.000
_cell.angle_alpha   90.00
_cell.angle_beta   90.00
_cell.angle_gamma   90.00
#
_symmetry.space_group_name_H-M   'P 1'
#
loop_
_entity.id
_entity.type
_entity.pdbx_description
1 polymer ?
#
loop_
_entity_poly.entity_id
_entity_poly.type
_entity_poly.pdbx_seq_one_letter_code
_entity_poly.pdbx_strand_id
1 'polypeptide(L)'
;MELKLAREDLNSKPKTITLEQIEEMVKKSGDKIFYFDRENSHKDLMELVEYFENKGYSVYFREVKYGLDENDYIYEVHILA
;
A
#
# COMPACT_ATOMS: atom_id res chain seq x y z
N MET A 1 -4.51 -9.90 7.93
CA MET A 1 -3.43 -9.66 6.97
C MET A 1 -2.72 -8.36 7.31
N GLU A 2 -1.42 -8.39 7.37
CA GLU A 2 -0.60 -7.21 7.62
C GLU A 2 0.25 -6.90 6.40
N LEU A 3 0.39 -5.61 6.10
CA LEU A 3 1.22 -5.12 5.01
C LEU A 3 2.29 -4.19 5.56
N LYS A 4 3.41 -4.13 4.89
CA LYS A 4 4.54 -3.29 5.30
C LYS A 4 4.48 -1.95 4.59
N LEU A 5 4.45 -0.87 5.36
CA LEU A 5 4.49 0.48 4.81
C LEU A 5 5.90 0.79 4.30
N ALA A 6 6.00 1.70 3.34
CA ALA A 6 7.29 2.11 2.80
C ALA A 6 8.18 2.68 3.92
N ARG A 7 9.46 2.31 3.90
CA ARG A 7 10.43 2.79 4.88
C ARG A 7 10.88 4.19 4.51
N GLU A 8 11.08 5.03 5.52
CA GLU A 8 11.67 6.35 5.33
C GLU A 8 13.19 6.26 5.22
N ASP A 9 13.78 5.24 5.85
CA ASP A 9 15.21 4.99 5.86
C ASP A 9 15.46 3.52 5.53
N LEU A 10 16.39 3.25 4.63
CA LEU A 10 16.75 1.90 4.21
C LEU A 10 17.24 1.01 5.36
N ASN A 11 17.76 1.62 6.42
CA ASN A 11 18.27 0.91 7.59
C ASN A 11 17.21 0.64 8.66
N SER A 12 16.01 1.18 8.49
CA SER A 12 14.92 0.96 9.45
C SER A 12 14.05 -0.21 9.01
N LYS A 13 13.31 -0.78 9.96
CA LYS A 13 12.33 -1.80 9.66
C LYS A 13 11.03 -1.15 9.21
N PRO A 14 10.34 -1.69 8.20
CA PRO A 14 9.07 -1.13 7.79
C PRO A 14 8.02 -1.31 8.89
N LYS A 15 7.17 -0.31 9.05
CA LYS A 15 6.02 -0.39 9.95
C LYS A 15 4.93 -1.21 9.26
N THR A 16 4.13 -1.92 10.03
CA THR A 16 3.04 -2.73 9.49
C THR A 16 1.70 -2.04 9.69
N ILE A 17 0.75 -2.38 8.83
CA ILE A 17 -0.61 -1.87 8.90
C ILE A 17 -1.56 -2.99 8.46
N THR A 18 -2.73 -3.07 9.08
CA THR A 18 -3.74 -4.07 8.73
C THR A 18 -4.75 -3.50 7.73
N LEU A 19 -5.49 -4.39 7.05
CA LEU A 19 -6.54 -3.97 6.12
C LEU A 19 -7.62 -3.16 6.85
N GLU A 20 -7.96 -3.55 8.07
CA GLU A 20 -8.95 -2.85 8.89
C GLU A 20 -8.49 -1.43 9.22
N GLN A 21 -7.22 -1.26 9.55
CA GLN A 21 -6.65 0.06 9.83
C GLN A 21 -6.65 0.94 8.57
N ILE A 22 -6.34 0.37 7.42
CA ILE A 22 -6.37 1.09 6.14
C ILE A 22 -7.80 1.56 5.85
N GLU A 23 -8.77 0.66 6.00
CA GLU A 23 -10.17 0.99 5.75
C GLU A 23 -10.66 2.10 6.66
N GLU A 24 -10.29 2.05 7.93
CA GLU A 24 -10.66 3.09 8.89
C GLU A 24 -10.12 4.46 8.49
N MET A 25 -8.88 4.51 8.03
CA MET A 25 -8.26 5.75 7.57
C MET A 25 -8.95 6.29 6.31
N VAL A 26 -9.30 5.42 5.37
CA VAL A 26 -10.00 5.80 4.15
C VAL A 26 -11.40 6.33 4.47
N LYS A 27 -12.11 5.71 5.40
CA LYS A 27 -13.46 6.17 5.82
C LYS A 27 -13.41 7.57 6.42
N LYS A 28 -12.35 7.90 7.14
CA LYS A 28 -12.19 9.23 7.74
C LYS A 28 -11.85 10.29 6.71
N SER A 29 -11.06 9.95 5.70
CA SER A 29 -10.53 10.90 4.72
C SER A 29 -11.35 11.00 3.44
N GLY A 30 -12.15 9.98 3.12
CA GLY A 30 -12.86 9.87 1.83
C GLY A 30 -11.98 9.26 0.74
N ASP A 31 -10.72 9.62 0.69
CA ASP A 31 -9.72 9.00 -0.17
C ASP A 31 -8.35 9.10 0.50
N LYS A 32 -7.45 8.19 0.15
CA LYS A 32 -6.11 8.20 0.73
C LYS A 32 -5.12 7.44 -0.16
N ILE A 33 -3.89 7.94 -0.18
CA ILE A 33 -2.78 7.30 -0.87
C ILE A 33 -1.88 6.65 0.16
N PHE A 34 -1.55 5.38 -0.06
CA PHE A 34 -0.63 4.63 0.79
C PHE A 34 0.59 4.23 -0.02
N TYR A 35 1.74 4.24 0.63
CA TYR A 35 2.97 3.75 0.03
C TYR A 35 3.41 2.50 0.78
N PHE A 36 3.60 1.41 0.05
CA PHE A 36 3.97 0.12 0.63
C PHE A 36 5.38 -0.26 0.21
N ASP A 37 6.11 -0.88 1.14
CA ASP A 37 7.48 -1.30 0.92
C ASP A 37 7.56 -2.42 -0.13
N ARG A 38 8.69 -2.48 -0.84
CA ARG A 38 8.92 -3.52 -1.85
C ARG A 38 9.01 -4.93 -1.25
N GLU A 39 9.16 -5.05 0.06
CA GLU A 39 9.18 -6.35 0.73
C GLU A 39 7.82 -7.05 0.71
N ASN A 40 6.74 -6.32 0.45
CA ASN A 40 5.42 -6.94 0.30
C ASN A 40 5.40 -7.79 -0.97
N SER A 41 4.81 -8.98 -0.89
CA SER A 41 4.64 -9.79 -2.08
C SER A 41 3.57 -9.16 -2.99
N HIS A 42 3.73 -9.36 -4.29
CA HIS A 42 2.73 -8.90 -5.26
C HIS A 42 1.35 -9.51 -4.95
N LYS A 43 1.34 -10.76 -4.53
CA LYS A 43 0.11 -11.46 -4.14
C LYS A 43 -0.61 -10.75 -3.01
N ASP A 44 0.11 -10.34 -1.98
CA ASP A 44 -0.49 -9.64 -0.84
C ASP A 44 -1.09 -8.31 -1.25
N LEU A 45 -0.42 -7.59 -2.15
CA LEU A 45 -0.93 -6.31 -2.64
C LEU A 45 -2.16 -6.50 -3.52
N MET A 46 -2.21 -7.58 -4.29
CA MET A 46 -3.40 -7.90 -5.07
C MET A 46 -4.58 -8.29 -4.18
N GLU A 47 -4.32 -8.98 -3.07
CA GLU A 47 -5.36 -9.27 -2.08
C GLU A 47 -5.93 -8.00 -1.46
N LEU A 48 -5.07 -7.01 -1.20
CA LEU A 48 -5.51 -5.70 -0.72
C LEU A 48 -6.43 -5.03 -1.74
N VAL A 49 -6.03 -5.03 -3.01
CA VAL A 49 -6.83 -4.44 -4.09
C VAL A 49 -8.20 -5.11 -4.17
N GLU A 50 -8.24 -6.44 -4.18
CA GLU A 50 -9.50 -7.19 -4.21
C GLU A 50 -10.38 -6.90 -3.00
N TYR A 51 -9.79 -6.83 -1.82
CA TYR A 51 -10.51 -6.57 -0.58
C TYR A 51 -11.30 -5.26 -0.68
N PHE A 52 -10.65 -4.19 -1.15
CA PHE A 52 -11.29 -2.88 -1.23
C PHE A 52 -12.23 -2.77 -2.42
N GLU A 53 -11.90 -3.36 -3.56
CA GLU A 53 -12.78 -3.36 -4.71
C GLU A 53 -14.07 -4.11 -4.43
N ASN A 54 -14.00 -5.23 -3.71
CA ASN A 54 -15.19 -5.99 -3.31
C ASN A 54 -16.09 -5.22 -2.34
N LYS A 55 -15.56 -4.23 -1.67
CA LYS A 55 -16.34 -3.36 -0.75
C LYS A 55 -16.86 -2.11 -1.44
N GLY A 56 -16.62 -1.96 -2.73
CA GLY A 56 -17.10 -0.82 -3.50
C GLY A 56 -16.15 0.37 -3.58
N TYR A 57 -14.92 0.22 -3.11
CA TYR A 57 -13.91 1.27 -3.25
C TYR A 57 -13.25 1.18 -4.63
N SER A 58 -12.82 2.32 -5.15
CA SER A 58 -11.96 2.35 -6.33
C SER A 58 -10.51 2.29 -5.87
N VAL A 59 -9.71 1.46 -6.49
CA VAL A 59 -8.31 1.27 -6.10
C VAL A 59 -7.41 1.44 -7.31
N TYR A 60 -6.42 2.33 -7.18
CA TYR A 60 -5.39 2.54 -8.19
C TYR A 60 -4.06 2.08 -7.60
N PHE A 61 -3.41 1.17 -8.29
CA PHE A 61 -2.17 0.54 -7.84
C PHE A 61 -1.10 0.75 -8.89
N ARG A 62 0.10 1.17 -8.46
CA ARG A 62 1.25 1.25 -9.36
C ARG A 62 2.56 1.10 -8.62
N GLU A 63 3.59 0.70 -9.34
CA GLU A 63 4.96 0.65 -8.88
C GLU A 63 5.61 2.00 -9.15
N VAL A 64 6.30 2.54 -8.14
CA VAL A 64 6.99 3.83 -8.25
C VAL A 64 8.48 3.61 -8.04
N LYS A 65 9.27 3.94 -9.05
CA LYS A 65 10.73 3.87 -8.94
C LYS A 65 11.28 5.19 -8.45
N TYR A 66 12.19 5.13 -7.49
CA TYR A 66 12.78 6.32 -6.90
C TYR A 66 14.31 6.39 -7.04
N GLY A 67 14.93 5.39 -7.66
CA GLY A 67 16.37 5.31 -7.86
C GLY A 67 16.74 4.73 -9.21
N LEU A 68 18.04 4.54 -9.43
CA LEU A 68 18.58 4.00 -10.67
C LEU A 68 18.64 2.47 -10.69
N ASP A 69 18.58 1.84 -9.52
CA ASP A 69 18.58 0.38 -9.38
C ASP A 69 17.17 -0.16 -9.59
N GLU A 70 17.07 -1.33 -10.20
CA GLU A 70 15.78 -2.01 -10.41
C GLU A 70 15.07 -2.30 -9.09
N ASN A 71 15.82 -2.43 -7.99
CA ASN A 71 15.26 -2.69 -6.67
C ASN A 71 14.86 -1.43 -5.92
N ASP A 72 15.09 -0.24 -6.50
CA ASP A 72 14.76 1.03 -5.86
C ASP A 72 13.33 1.44 -6.22
N TYR A 73 12.36 0.72 -5.70
CA TYR A 73 10.95 0.98 -5.96
C TYR A 73 10.10 0.74 -4.72
N ILE A 74 8.94 1.36 -4.73
CA ILE A 74 7.88 1.14 -3.74
C ILE A 74 6.56 0.99 -4.49
N TYR A 75 5.53 0.56 -3.78
CA TYR A 75 4.19 0.45 -4.36
C TYR A 75 3.33 1.59 -3.85
N GLU A 76 2.60 2.22 -4.77
CA GLU A 76 1.64 3.27 -4.44
C GLU A 76 0.23 2.71 -4.64
N VAL A 77 -0.60 2.84 -3.61
CA VAL A 77 -1.99 2.40 -3.65
C VAL A 77 -2.88 3.58 -3.28
N HIS A 78 -3.72 4.01 -4.21
CA HIS A 78 -4.67 5.10 -3.99
C HIS A 78 -6.06 4.48 -3.86
N ILE A 79 -6.68 4.65 -2.71
CA ILE A 79 -8.01 4.09 -2.42
C ILE A 79 -9.00 5.23 -2.32
N LEU A 80 -10.06 5.16 -3.13
CA LEU A 80 -11.12 6.16 -3.17
C LEU A 80 -12.43 5.55 -2.65
N ALA A 81 -13.04 6.26 -1.73
CA ALA A 81 -14.34 5.85 -1.19
C ALA A 81 -15.46 6.11 -2.20
#